data_363b41f54b2f87c1623b23a2362d1033
#
_entry.id   363b41f54b2f87c1623b23a2362d1033
#
_cell.length_a   1.000
_cell.length_b   1.000
_cell.length_c   1.000
_cell.angle_alpha   90.00
_cell.angle_beta   90.00
_cell.angle_gamma   90.00
#
_symmetry.space_group_name_H-M   'P 1'
#
loop_
_entity.id
_entity.type
_entity.pdbx_description
1 polymer ?
#
loop_
_entity_poly.entity_id
_entity_poly.type
_entity_poly.pdbx_seq_one_letter_code
_entity_poly.pdbx_strand_id
1 'polypeptide(L)'
;EGIIARLDDRLVRAPFDGVLGFRNVSQGTLLSPNTIITTLDDIRIIKLDFSIPELYLSVLRKGQEVVATSPAYPGREFVGAVKPIDSRVDPITRSISIRAHLANDERLLRPGMLLTVNLVRSRSSALLIPEEAIIPIQDEHFVYVAEEGEAKRVKVSIGRMRPGSIEILSG
;
A
#
# COMPACT_ATOMS: atom_id res chain seq x y z
N GLU A 1 -19.26 -21.71 -43.65
CA GLU A 1 -18.26 -21.29 -42.62
C GLU A 1 -17.83 -19.81 -42.77
N GLY A 2 -17.68 -19.25 -44.01
CA GLY A 2 -17.21 -17.88 -44.21
C GLY A 2 -18.20 -16.75 -43.83
N ILE A 3 -19.51 -17.00 -43.73
CA ILE A 3 -20.50 -15.97 -43.40
C ILE A 3 -20.59 -15.76 -41.89
N ILE A 4 -20.47 -16.81 -41.08
CA ILE A 4 -20.48 -16.75 -39.63
C ILE A 4 -19.22 -16.02 -39.13
N ALA A 5 -18.03 -16.32 -39.68
CA ALA A 5 -16.80 -15.63 -39.37
C ALA A 5 -16.87 -14.12 -39.67
N ARG A 6 -17.52 -13.72 -40.77
CA ARG A 6 -17.73 -12.30 -41.12
C ARG A 6 -18.76 -11.59 -40.21
N LEU A 7 -19.66 -12.30 -39.57
CA LEU A 7 -20.59 -11.73 -38.58
C LEU A 7 -19.89 -11.54 -37.22
N ASP A 8 -19.06 -12.49 -36.83
CA ASP A 8 -18.26 -12.36 -35.59
C ASP A 8 -17.25 -11.21 -35.65
N ASP A 9 -16.66 -10.96 -36.82
CA ASP A 9 -15.78 -9.80 -37.03
C ASP A 9 -16.47 -8.44 -36.85
N ARG A 10 -17.81 -8.39 -36.88
CA ARG A 10 -18.59 -7.17 -36.63
C ARG A 10 -19.00 -6.97 -35.17
N LEU A 11 -18.75 -7.96 -34.33
CA LEU A 11 -19.07 -7.91 -32.92
C LEU A 11 -17.78 -7.66 -32.10
N VAL A 12 -17.62 -6.45 -31.59
CA VAL A 12 -16.51 -6.13 -30.69
C VAL A 12 -16.90 -6.58 -29.27
N ARG A 13 -16.21 -7.60 -28.78
CA ARG A 13 -16.42 -8.17 -27.44
C ARG A 13 -15.27 -7.81 -26.51
N ALA A 14 -15.57 -7.68 -25.21
CA ALA A 14 -14.54 -7.54 -24.18
C ALA A 14 -13.67 -8.83 -24.12
N PRO A 15 -12.34 -8.73 -24.26
CA PRO A 15 -11.45 -9.89 -24.21
C PRO A 15 -11.23 -10.45 -22.80
N PHE A 16 -11.58 -9.71 -21.76
CA PHE A 16 -11.48 -10.10 -20.35
C PHE A 16 -12.51 -9.34 -19.50
N ASP A 17 -12.70 -9.78 -18.26
CA ASP A 17 -13.56 -9.11 -17.29
C ASP A 17 -12.91 -7.84 -16.77
N GLY A 18 -13.64 -6.71 -16.81
CA GLY A 18 -13.10 -5.43 -16.39
C GLY A 18 -14.17 -4.34 -16.31
N VAL A 19 -13.72 -3.12 -16.07
CA VAL A 19 -14.56 -1.92 -16.05
C VAL A 19 -14.35 -1.13 -17.33
N LEU A 20 -15.44 -0.85 -18.00
CA LEU A 20 -15.43 -0.04 -19.23
C LEU A 20 -15.34 1.45 -18.88
N GLY A 21 -14.54 2.17 -19.66
CA GLY A 21 -14.54 3.62 -19.68
C GLY A 21 -15.73 4.21 -20.46
N PHE A 22 -15.66 5.49 -20.77
CA PHE A 22 -16.66 6.13 -21.60
C PHE A 22 -16.56 5.66 -23.05
N ARG A 23 -17.71 5.57 -23.71
CA ARG A 23 -17.79 5.28 -25.13
C ARG A 23 -17.38 6.53 -25.94
N ASN A 24 -16.35 6.40 -26.75
CA ASN A 24 -15.77 7.50 -27.55
C ASN A 24 -16.37 7.59 -28.97
N VAL A 25 -17.25 6.69 -29.36
CA VAL A 25 -17.84 6.62 -30.68
C VAL A 25 -19.37 6.66 -30.59
N SER A 26 -20.03 7.23 -31.57
CA SER A 26 -21.49 7.29 -31.66
C SER A 26 -22.03 6.19 -32.59
N GLN A 27 -23.31 5.85 -32.44
CA GLN A 27 -23.96 4.94 -33.34
C GLN A 27 -24.00 5.55 -34.76
N GLY A 28 -23.66 4.77 -35.77
CA GLY A 28 -23.53 5.25 -37.16
C GLY A 28 -22.16 5.80 -37.54
N THR A 29 -21.22 5.89 -36.59
CA THR A 29 -19.84 6.33 -36.88
C THR A 29 -19.10 5.25 -37.69
N LEU A 30 -18.46 5.66 -38.77
CA LEU A 30 -17.55 4.79 -39.52
C LEU A 30 -16.27 4.60 -38.70
N LEU A 31 -15.97 3.33 -38.37
CA LEU A 31 -14.78 2.97 -37.62
C LEU A 31 -13.62 2.65 -38.57
N SER A 32 -12.47 3.26 -38.34
CA SER A 32 -11.21 2.90 -38.97
C SER A 32 -10.40 1.95 -38.09
N PRO A 33 -9.46 1.17 -38.66
CA PRO A 33 -8.48 0.46 -37.84
C PRO A 33 -7.82 1.41 -36.86
N ASN A 34 -7.65 1.01 -35.60
CA ASN A 34 -7.12 1.80 -34.49
C ASN A 34 -8.10 2.85 -33.87
N THR A 35 -9.34 2.91 -34.29
CA THR A 35 -10.33 3.74 -33.57
C THR A 35 -10.60 3.16 -32.19
N ILE A 36 -10.35 3.96 -31.15
CA ILE A 36 -10.62 3.57 -29.75
C ILE A 36 -12.11 3.75 -29.48
N ILE A 37 -12.83 2.66 -29.28
CA ILE A 37 -14.27 2.65 -28.95
C ILE A 37 -14.46 3.01 -27.49
N THR A 38 -13.73 2.34 -26.60
CA THR A 38 -13.72 2.53 -25.14
C THR A 38 -12.43 1.94 -24.57
N THR A 39 -12.11 2.23 -23.31
CA THR A 39 -11.09 1.53 -22.55
C THR A 39 -11.70 0.40 -21.74
N LEU A 40 -10.93 -0.65 -21.50
CA LEU A 40 -11.31 -1.77 -20.63
C LEU A 40 -10.17 -2.02 -19.66
N ASP A 41 -10.42 -1.82 -18.38
CA ASP A 41 -9.41 -1.94 -17.32
C ASP A 41 -9.79 -3.05 -16.34
N ASP A 42 -8.87 -3.99 -16.10
CA ASP A 42 -8.96 -4.90 -14.97
C ASP A 42 -8.38 -4.20 -13.73
N ILE A 43 -9.28 -3.73 -12.88
CA ILE A 43 -8.94 -2.97 -11.66
C ILE A 43 -9.05 -3.81 -10.39
N ARG A 44 -9.16 -5.13 -10.46
CA ARG A 44 -9.19 -6.01 -9.27
C ARG A 44 -7.89 -5.93 -8.49
N ILE A 45 -6.79 -5.75 -9.20
CA ILE A 45 -5.47 -5.54 -8.60
C ILE A 45 -4.89 -4.26 -9.18
N ILE A 46 -4.64 -3.29 -8.33
CA ILE A 46 -3.98 -2.05 -8.73
C ILE A 46 -2.47 -2.24 -8.64
N LYS A 47 -1.78 -1.94 -9.74
CA LYS A 47 -0.33 -1.88 -9.80
C LYS A 47 0.10 -0.47 -9.40
N LEU A 48 0.70 -0.35 -8.24
CA LEU A 48 1.20 0.91 -7.71
C LEU A 48 2.70 1.00 -7.92
N ASP A 49 3.11 1.95 -8.75
CA ASP A 49 4.53 2.23 -9.01
C ASP A 49 4.96 3.42 -8.16
N PHE A 50 6.07 3.27 -7.45
CA PHE A 50 6.69 4.30 -6.64
C PHE A 50 8.19 4.12 -6.56
N SER A 51 8.91 5.19 -6.21
CA SER A 51 10.37 5.16 -6.13
C SER A 51 10.83 5.35 -4.69
N ILE A 52 11.90 4.66 -4.33
CA ILE A 52 12.59 4.86 -3.04
C ILE A 52 14.06 5.16 -3.29
N PRO A 53 14.73 5.94 -2.40
CA PRO A 53 16.17 6.15 -2.46
C PRO A 53 16.96 4.83 -2.35
N GLU A 54 18.07 4.72 -3.08
CA GLU A 54 18.92 3.52 -3.13
C GLU A 54 19.41 3.05 -1.75
N LEU A 55 19.57 3.98 -0.81
CA LEU A 55 20.02 3.67 0.55
C LEU A 55 19.08 2.71 1.31
N TYR A 56 17.80 2.64 0.91
CA TYR A 56 16.82 1.73 1.51
C TYR A 56 16.75 0.36 0.83
N LEU A 57 17.53 0.13 -0.22
CA LEU A 57 17.51 -1.13 -0.97
C LEU A 57 17.87 -2.34 -0.10
N SER A 58 18.81 -2.16 0.85
CA SER A 58 19.24 -3.23 1.75
C SER A 58 18.13 -3.76 2.67
N VAL A 59 17.13 -2.94 2.96
CA VAL A 59 15.99 -3.29 3.84
C VAL A 59 14.73 -3.68 3.09
N LEU A 60 14.73 -3.46 1.78
CA LEU A 60 13.61 -3.82 0.92
C LEU A 60 13.58 -5.33 0.65
N ARG A 61 12.39 -5.92 0.71
CA ARG A 61 12.18 -7.33 0.41
C ARG A 61 10.96 -7.51 -0.51
N LYS A 62 11.07 -8.46 -1.43
CA LYS A 62 9.92 -8.94 -2.21
C LYS A 62 8.89 -9.54 -1.24
N GLY A 63 7.61 -9.22 -1.43
CA GLY A 63 6.52 -9.63 -0.53
C GLY A 63 6.36 -8.73 0.69
N GLN A 64 7.21 -7.72 0.87
CA GLN A 64 7.08 -6.75 1.96
C GLN A 64 5.73 -6.02 1.87
N GLU A 65 5.09 -5.86 3.02
CA GLU A 65 3.79 -5.20 3.11
C GLU A 65 3.90 -3.70 2.78
N VAL A 66 2.94 -3.25 2.02
CA VAL A 66 2.75 -1.84 1.65
C VAL A 66 1.35 -1.43 2.09
N VAL A 67 1.26 -0.32 2.81
CA VAL A 67 -0.01 0.31 3.14
C VAL A 67 -0.10 1.62 2.38
N ALA A 68 -1.11 1.74 1.55
CA ALA A 68 -1.37 2.96 0.78
C ALA A 68 -2.63 3.65 1.29
N THR A 69 -2.61 4.97 1.31
CA THR A 69 -3.76 5.82 1.63
C THR A 69 -4.03 6.79 0.50
N SER A 70 -5.29 7.18 0.34
CA SER A 70 -5.71 8.13 -0.70
C SER A 70 -6.46 9.31 -0.07
N PRO A 71 -6.18 10.55 -0.50
CA PRO A 71 -7.00 11.70 -0.11
C PRO A 71 -8.47 11.58 -0.52
N ALA A 72 -8.76 10.80 -1.58
CA ALA A 72 -10.13 10.55 -2.03
C ALA A 72 -10.94 9.66 -1.06
N TYR A 73 -10.26 8.91 -0.19
CA TYR A 73 -10.89 8.00 0.79
C TYR A 73 -10.22 8.17 2.16
N PRO A 74 -10.52 9.25 2.89
CA PRO A 74 -9.92 9.54 4.19
C PRO A 74 -10.18 8.41 5.19
N GLY A 75 -9.14 8.02 5.93
CA GLY A 75 -9.22 6.96 6.94
C GLY A 75 -9.26 5.53 6.39
N ARG A 76 -9.20 5.33 5.07
CA ARG A 76 -9.08 4.00 4.46
C ARG A 76 -7.63 3.67 4.14
N GLU A 77 -7.26 2.44 4.46
CA GLU A 77 -5.97 1.85 4.12
C GLU A 77 -6.15 0.78 3.04
N PHE A 78 -5.29 0.81 2.04
CA PHE A 78 -5.23 -0.18 0.98
C PHE A 78 -3.93 -0.96 1.15
N VAL A 79 -4.08 -2.22 1.52
CA VAL A 79 -2.95 -3.09 1.82
C VAL A 79 -2.54 -3.86 0.57
N GLY A 80 -1.26 -3.98 0.38
CA GLY A 80 -0.68 -4.75 -0.71
C GLY A 80 0.71 -5.25 -0.39
N ALA A 81 1.40 -5.73 -1.40
CA ALA A 81 2.75 -6.28 -1.24
C ALA A 81 3.66 -5.85 -2.39
N VAL A 82 4.92 -5.62 -2.05
CA VAL A 82 6.00 -5.41 -3.02
C VAL A 82 6.11 -6.64 -3.92
N LYS A 83 6.07 -6.41 -5.23
CA LYS A 83 6.22 -7.44 -6.26
C LYS A 83 7.59 -7.30 -6.92
N PRO A 84 7.72 -7.05 -8.22
CA PRO A 84 9.02 -6.83 -8.81
C PRO A 84 9.65 -5.54 -8.27
N ILE A 85 10.97 -5.62 -8.02
CA ILE A 85 11.85 -4.47 -7.80
C ILE A 85 12.62 -4.31 -9.10
N ASP A 86 12.76 -3.10 -9.60
CA ASP A 86 13.55 -2.86 -10.78
C ASP A 86 15.01 -3.30 -10.53
N SER A 87 15.67 -3.78 -11.56
CA SER A 87 17.08 -4.19 -11.49
C SER A 87 18.05 -3.01 -11.61
N ARG A 88 17.55 -1.83 -11.94
CA ARG A 88 18.34 -0.63 -12.19
C ARG A 88 17.99 0.49 -11.24
N VAL A 89 19.02 1.17 -10.76
CA VAL A 89 18.91 2.44 -10.05
C VAL A 89 19.00 3.57 -11.07
N ASP A 90 18.12 4.53 -10.98
CA ASP A 90 18.19 5.75 -11.77
C ASP A 90 19.43 6.57 -11.31
N PRO A 91 20.40 6.84 -12.20
CA PRO A 91 21.65 7.50 -11.81
C PRO A 91 21.49 8.99 -11.50
N ILE A 92 20.39 9.60 -11.94
CA ILE A 92 20.11 11.03 -11.74
C ILE A 92 19.43 11.24 -10.39
N THR A 93 18.34 10.49 -10.13
CA THR A 93 17.54 10.62 -8.91
C THR A 93 18.06 9.77 -7.75
N ARG A 94 19.02 8.86 -8.01
CA ARG A 94 19.51 7.88 -7.03
C ARG A 94 18.38 7.09 -6.36
N SER A 95 17.38 6.75 -7.16
CA SER A 95 16.20 6.02 -6.70
C SER A 95 16.00 4.73 -7.50
N ILE A 96 15.27 3.80 -6.90
CA ILE A 96 14.87 2.56 -7.53
C ILE A 96 13.35 2.49 -7.63
N SER A 97 12.86 2.07 -8.78
CA SER A 97 11.42 1.89 -9.02
C SER A 97 10.94 0.56 -8.45
N ILE A 98 9.84 0.62 -7.75
CA ILE A 98 9.21 -0.52 -7.10
C ILE A 98 7.76 -0.58 -7.56
N ARG A 99 7.27 -1.80 -7.77
CA ARG A 99 5.86 -2.04 -8.02
C ARG A 99 5.26 -2.83 -6.87
N ALA A 100 4.20 -2.31 -6.28
CA ALA A 100 3.35 -3.04 -5.35
C ALA A 100 2.03 -3.41 -6.02
N HIS A 101 1.46 -4.53 -5.59
CA HIS A 101 0.12 -4.94 -5.97
C HIS A 101 -0.81 -4.73 -4.77
N LEU A 102 -1.82 -3.90 -4.96
CA LEU A 102 -2.87 -3.62 -3.98
C LEU A 102 -4.13 -4.36 -4.37
N ALA A 103 -4.73 -5.08 -3.45
CA ALA A 103 -6.07 -5.65 -3.64
C ALA A 103 -7.11 -4.51 -3.72
N ASN A 104 -8.05 -4.60 -4.65
CA ASN A 104 -9.06 -3.59 -4.90
C ASN A 104 -10.43 -4.23 -5.10
N ASP A 105 -10.81 -5.10 -4.18
CA ASP A 105 -12.04 -5.90 -4.25
C ASP A 105 -13.30 -5.01 -4.33
N GLU A 106 -13.30 -3.91 -3.61
CA GLU A 106 -14.38 -2.90 -3.65
C GLU A 106 -14.32 -1.99 -4.87
N ARG A 107 -13.31 -2.12 -5.74
CA ARG A 107 -13.10 -1.29 -6.96
C ARG A 107 -13.09 0.21 -6.70
N LEU A 108 -12.63 0.64 -5.54
CA LEU A 108 -12.53 2.06 -5.15
C LEU A 108 -11.35 2.74 -5.81
N LEU A 109 -10.21 2.07 -5.86
CA LEU A 109 -9.03 2.60 -6.53
C LEU A 109 -9.19 2.54 -8.04
N ARG A 110 -8.75 3.60 -8.69
CA ARG A 110 -8.76 3.73 -10.17
C ARG A 110 -7.38 4.08 -10.67
N PRO A 111 -7.01 3.65 -11.88
CA PRO A 111 -5.77 4.11 -12.52
C PRO A 111 -5.67 5.63 -12.54
N GLY A 112 -4.48 6.15 -12.27
CA GLY A 112 -4.22 7.60 -12.21
C GLY A 112 -4.47 8.27 -10.85
N MET A 113 -5.00 7.54 -9.84
CA MET A 113 -5.14 8.09 -8.50
C MET A 113 -3.78 8.30 -7.82
N LEU A 114 -3.68 9.42 -7.06
CA LEU A 114 -2.55 9.67 -6.18
C LEU A 114 -2.72 8.88 -4.87
N LEU A 115 -1.67 8.16 -4.49
CA LEU A 115 -1.61 7.39 -3.25
C LEU A 115 -0.37 7.79 -2.46
N THR A 116 -0.53 7.91 -1.14
CA THR A 116 0.59 8.00 -0.20
C THR A 116 0.95 6.60 0.24
N VAL A 117 2.24 6.25 0.15
CA VAL A 117 2.74 4.90 0.39
C VAL A 117 3.53 4.84 1.67
N ASN A 118 3.14 3.94 2.56
CA ASN A 118 3.88 3.57 3.76
C ASN A 118 4.42 2.14 3.60
N LEU A 119 5.73 2.00 3.53
CA LEU A 119 6.40 0.72 3.46
C LEU A 119 6.59 0.15 4.87
N VAL A 120 5.91 -0.94 5.19
CA VAL A 120 5.98 -1.57 6.51
C VAL A 120 7.29 -2.34 6.63
N ARG A 121 8.23 -1.83 7.42
CA ARG A 121 9.54 -2.47 7.60
C ARG A 121 9.48 -3.73 8.43
N SER A 122 8.76 -3.68 9.55
CA SER A 122 8.53 -4.82 10.44
C SER A 122 7.31 -4.54 11.32
N ARG A 123 6.58 -5.58 11.66
CA ARG A 123 5.58 -5.55 12.73
C ARG A 123 6.18 -6.29 13.91
N SER A 124 6.22 -5.66 15.07
CA SER A 124 6.59 -6.28 16.34
C SER A 124 5.48 -6.04 17.35
N SER A 125 5.14 -7.05 18.11
CA SER A 125 4.33 -6.86 19.32
C SER A 125 5.20 -6.18 20.36
N ALA A 126 4.74 -5.07 20.91
CA ALA A 126 5.42 -4.35 21.96
C ALA A 126 4.44 -3.98 23.06
N LEU A 127 4.88 -4.07 24.30
CA LEU A 127 4.14 -3.53 25.43
C LEU A 127 4.32 -2.01 25.41
N LEU A 128 3.22 -1.29 25.22
CA LEU A 128 3.22 0.17 25.24
C LEU A 128 2.52 0.66 26.50
N ILE A 129 3.12 1.63 27.17
CA ILE A 129 2.51 2.33 28.30
C ILE A 129 2.48 3.84 28.01
N PRO A 130 1.55 4.59 28.60
CA PRO A 130 1.55 6.05 28.52
C PRO A 130 2.87 6.63 29.02
N GLU A 131 3.37 7.66 28.36
CA GLU A 131 4.61 8.34 28.77
C GLU A 131 4.55 8.85 30.21
N GLU A 132 3.37 9.30 30.65
CA GLU A 132 3.09 9.78 32.00
C GLU A 132 3.27 8.70 33.09
N ALA A 133 3.23 7.42 32.72
CA ALA A 133 3.39 6.31 33.67
C ALA A 133 4.87 6.01 34.01
N ILE A 134 5.82 6.62 33.29
CA ILE A 134 7.24 6.40 33.51
C ILE A 134 7.80 7.43 34.47
N ILE A 135 8.50 6.97 35.48
CA ILE A 135 9.20 7.80 36.45
C ILE A 135 10.69 7.64 36.23
N PRO A 136 11.34 8.68 35.67
CA PRO A 136 12.80 8.69 35.54
C PRO A 136 13.46 9.01 36.89
N ILE A 137 14.39 8.19 37.31
CA ILE A 137 15.22 8.42 38.50
C ILE A 137 16.68 8.25 38.08
N GLN A 138 17.39 9.35 37.98
CA GLN A 138 18.75 9.40 37.42
C GLN A 138 18.77 8.80 36.00
N ASP A 139 19.51 7.73 35.75
CA ASP A 139 19.62 7.05 34.46
C ASP A 139 18.70 5.81 34.34
N GLU A 140 17.79 5.63 35.33
CA GLU A 140 16.91 4.47 35.38
C GLU A 140 15.44 4.89 35.23
N HIS A 141 14.63 3.96 34.69
CA HIS A 141 13.20 4.16 34.48
C HIS A 141 12.40 3.18 35.31
N PHE A 142 11.36 3.68 35.95
CA PHE A 142 10.47 2.91 36.83
C PHE A 142 9.03 3.12 36.44
N VAL A 143 8.20 2.10 36.74
CA VAL A 143 6.74 2.17 36.68
C VAL A 143 6.17 1.66 38.00
N TYR A 144 4.95 2.09 38.33
CA TYR A 144 4.19 1.47 39.41
C TYR A 144 3.17 0.50 38.83
N VAL A 145 3.20 -0.72 39.33
CA VAL A 145 2.24 -1.77 38.99
C VAL A 145 1.37 -2.03 40.24
N ALA A 146 0.08 -2.09 40.04
CA ALA A 146 -0.85 -2.48 41.11
C ALA A 146 -0.83 -4.02 41.21
N GLU A 147 -0.33 -4.54 42.33
CA GLU A 147 -0.27 -5.97 42.64
C GLU A 147 -0.89 -6.17 44.03
N GLU A 148 -1.92 -7.02 44.14
CA GLU A 148 -2.64 -7.34 45.37
C GLU A 148 -3.17 -6.12 46.17
N GLY A 149 -3.48 -5.01 45.48
CA GLY A 149 -3.97 -3.76 46.10
C GLY A 149 -2.88 -2.82 46.58
N GLU A 150 -1.62 -3.15 46.41
CA GLU A 150 -0.45 -2.30 46.69
C GLU A 150 0.22 -1.81 45.42
N ALA A 151 0.82 -0.61 45.49
CA ALA A 151 1.61 -0.05 44.39
C ALA A 151 3.08 -0.50 44.50
N LYS A 152 3.49 -1.38 43.63
CA LYS A 152 4.87 -1.91 43.56
C LYS A 152 5.67 -1.19 42.50
N ARG A 153 6.81 -0.63 42.86
CA ARG A 153 7.72 0.01 41.94
C ARG A 153 8.57 -1.04 41.23
N VAL A 154 8.49 -1.06 39.88
CA VAL A 154 9.24 -1.99 39.03
C VAL A 154 10.19 -1.20 38.15
N LYS A 155 11.45 -1.63 38.09
CA LYS A 155 12.43 -1.06 37.16
C LYS A 155 12.17 -1.62 35.78
N VAL A 156 12.13 -0.74 34.76
CA VAL A 156 11.85 -1.12 33.37
C VAL A 156 12.94 -0.64 32.43
N SER A 157 13.16 -1.36 31.36
CA SER A 157 13.98 -0.92 30.22
C SER A 157 13.03 -0.40 29.14
N ILE A 158 13.24 0.86 28.77
CA ILE A 158 12.44 1.51 27.73
C ILE A 158 13.00 1.25 26.34
N GLY A 159 12.12 1.13 25.35
CA GLY A 159 12.46 0.98 23.95
C GLY A 159 12.17 2.27 23.16
N ARG A 160 11.41 2.14 22.07
CA ARG A 160 11.08 3.26 21.20
C ARG A 160 10.02 4.16 21.83
N MET A 161 10.26 5.46 21.74
CA MET A 161 9.27 6.47 22.09
C MET A 161 8.37 6.77 20.88
N ARG A 162 7.07 6.89 21.12
CA ARG A 162 6.05 7.35 20.19
C ARG A 162 5.27 8.49 20.84
N PRO A 163 4.62 9.37 20.09
CA PRO A 163 3.80 10.42 20.68
C PRO A 163 2.79 9.83 21.70
N GLY A 164 2.93 10.21 22.98
CA GLY A 164 2.08 9.78 24.08
C GLY A 164 2.27 8.36 24.60
N SER A 165 3.24 7.58 24.09
CA SER A 165 3.47 6.20 24.56
C SER A 165 4.94 5.77 24.41
N ILE A 166 5.39 4.91 25.31
CA ILE A 166 6.74 4.37 25.35
C ILE A 166 6.69 2.83 25.36
N GLU A 167 7.55 2.23 24.58
CA GLU A 167 7.73 0.78 24.50
C GLU A 167 8.52 0.29 25.73
N ILE A 168 8.05 -0.79 26.36
CA ILE A 168 8.76 -1.49 27.43
C ILE A 168 9.40 -2.75 26.84
N LEU A 169 10.70 -2.86 26.99
CA LEU A 169 11.48 -4.00 26.51
C LEU A 169 11.58 -5.11 27.58
N SER A 170 11.70 -4.73 28.85
CA SER A 170 11.77 -5.64 29.98
C SER A 170 11.42 -4.91 31.28
N GLY A 171 10.94 -5.68 32.27
CA GLY A 171 10.58 -5.22 33.60
C GLY A 171 9.88 -6.28 34.39
#